data_efccfa9d08a86fea7a64008502c79f75
#
_entry.id   efccfa9d08a86fea7a64008502c79f75
#
_cell.length_a   1.000
_cell.length_b   1.000
_cell.length_c   1.000
_cell.angle_alpha   90.00
_cell.angle_beta   90.00
_cell.angle_gamma   90.00
#
_symmetry.space_group_name_H-M   'P 1'
#
loop_
_entity.id
_entity.type
_entity.pdbx_description
1 polymer ?
#
loop_
_entity_poly.entity_id
_entity_poly.type
_entity_poly.pdbx_seq_one_letter_code
_entity_poly.pdbx_strand_id
1 'polypeptide(L)'
;RTKISTYLTIPCGNQSLCVDRVVSDNTGRLSSVFVGGVYPLFRGASNRVLLAFASPQFQSSYLNSLELSEEEKTQLKEDLKGARARGYDITHNRLTEGLFAVGFPIYNSANQLVAGLSVGGVDDSERPDVVEKYIQQGRQLAVEINNQMGSNYYSRISD
;
A
#
# COMPACT_ATOMS: atom_id res chain seq x y z
N ARG A 1 -8.21 8.69 20.05
CA ARG A 1 -6.93 8.75 19.32
C ARG A 1 -6.65 7.37 18.74
N THR A 2 -6.60 7.27 17.43
CA THR A 2 -6.24 6.03 16.75
C THR A 2 -4.74 5.81 16.94
N LYS A 3 -4.34 4.58 17.31
CA LYS A 3 -2.92 4.17 17.35
C LYS A 3 -2.40 3.80 15.96
N ILE A 4 -3.06 4.26 14.92
CA ILE A 4 -2.83 3.90 13.52
C ILE A 4 -2.15 5.07 12.83
N SER A 5 -1.09 4.78 12.12
CA SER A 5 -0.45 5.70 11.18
C SER A 5 -0.98 5.47 9.78
N THR A 6 -1.10 6.56 9.02
CA THR A 6 -1.62 6.56 7.66
C THR A 6 -0.62 7.25 6.74
N TYR A 7 -0.40 6.67 5.57
CA TYR A 7 0.52 7.20 4.55
C TYR A 7 -0.20 7.24 3.20
N LEU A 8 0.06 8.32 2.46
CA LEU A 8 -0.41 8.48 1.09
C LEU A 8 0.78 8.65 0.16
N THR A 9 0.87 7.80 -0.86
CA THR A 9 1.96 7.82 -1.84
C THR A 9 1.40 7.91 -3.25
N ILE A 10 2.16 8.54 -4.15
CA ILE A 10 1.84 8.64 -5.56
C ILE A 10 2.96 8.05 -6.41
N PRO A 11 2.68 7.60 -7.65
CA PRO A 11 3.71 7.19 -8.58
C PRO A 11 4.68 8.34 -8.90
N CYS A 12 5.97 8.04 -8.93
CA CYS A 12 7.04 8.96 -9.29
C CYS A 12 8.06 8.21 -10.17
N GLY A 13 7.81 8.12 -11.47
CA GLY A 13 8.57 7.25 -12.37
C GLY A 13 8.45 5.78 -11.94
N ASN A 14 9.59 5.12 -11.73
CA ASN A 14 9.66 3.76 -11.19
C ASN A 14 9.72 3.69 -9.66
N GLN A 15 9.39 4.78 -8.98
CA GLN A 15 9.41 4.89 -7.53
C GLN A 15 8.08 5.45 -7.04
N SER A 16 7.95 5.59 -5.74
CA SER A 16 6.82 6.27 -5.10
C SER A 16 7.29 7.52 -4.36
N LEU A 17 6.42 8.52 -4.29
CA LEU A 17 6.61 9.73 -3.51
C LEU A 17 5.58 9.77 -2.38
N CYS A 18 6.02 9.87 -1.14
CA CYS A 18 5.13 10.10 -0.01
C CYS A 18 4.67 11.56 -0.02
N VAL A 19 3.38 11.78 -0.21
CA VAL A 19 2.79 13.14 -0.31
C VAL A 19 2.12 13.59 0.97
N ASP A 20 1.68 12.65 1.81
CA ASP A 20 1.08 12.98 3.10
C ASP A 20 1.22 11.82 4.09
N ARG A 21 1.20 12.14 5.38
CA ARG A 21 1.17 11.16 6.45
C ARG A 21 0.51 11.70 7.71
N VAL A 22 -0.17 10.82 8.42
CA VAL A 22 -0.61 11.06 9.79
C VAL A 22 -0.01 9.94 10.65
N VAL A 23 0.88 10.27 11.56
CA VAL A 23 1.56 9.29 12.40
C VAL A 23 1.01 9.29 13.82
N SER A 24 0.81 8.09 14.35
CA SER A 24 0.50 7.94 15.77
C SER A 24 1.75 8.10 16.63
N ASP A 25 1.57 8.47 17.88
CA ASP A 25 2.68 8.68 18.83
C ASP A 25 3.59 7.44 18.99
N ASN A 26 3.02 6.25 18.80
CA ASN A 26 3.72 4.98 18.98
C ASN A 26 4.54 4.54 17.75
N THR A 27 4.16 5.00 16.55
CA THR A 27 4.79 4.58 15.30
C THR A 27 5.66 5.65 14.68
N GLY A 28 5.47 6.90 15.05
CA GLY A 28 6.18 8.02 14.47
C GLY A 28 7.70 7.96 14.65
N ARG A 29 8.17 7.33 15.72
CA ARG A 29 9.60 7.16 15.99
C ARG A 29 10.23 5.99 15.20
N LEU A 30 9.41 5.02 14.81
CA LEU A 30 9.86 3.82 14.09
C LEU A 30 9.75 3.98 12.57
N SER A 31 8.92 4.92 12.10
CA SER A 31 8.69 5.07 10.67
C SER A 31 9.86 5.75 9.96
N SER A 32 10.36 5.10 8.92
CA SER A 32 11.34 5.65 7.98
C SER A 32 10.72 6.39 6.79
N VAL A 33 9.39 6.49 6.74
CA VAL A 33 8.65 7.13 5.65
C VAL A 33 8.31 8.56 6.01
N PHE A 34 8.76 9.51 5.18
CA PHE A 34 8.57 10.96 5.38
C PHE A 34 7.93 11.60 4.16
N VAL A 35 7.15 12.66 4.37
CA VAL A 35 6.60 13.49 3.29
C VAL A 35 7.74 14.08 2.46
N GLY A 36 7.64 13.93 1.13
CA GLY A 36 8.68 14.29 0.19
C GLY A 36 9.73 13.20 -0.03
N GLY A 37 9.71 12.11 0.74
CA GLY A 37 10.58 10.96 0.54
C GLY A 37 10.17 10.13 -0.67
N VAL A 38 11.16 9.57 -1.35
CA VAL A 38 11.02 8.71 -2.52
C VAL A 38 11.45 7.30 -2.14
N TYR A 39 10.63 6.32 -2.48
CA TYR A 39 10.80 4.94 -2.04
C TYR A 39 10.62 3.95 -3.19
N PRO A 40 11.23 2.75 -3.12
CA PRO A 40 11.02 1.72 -4.14
C PRO A 40 9.58 1.18 -4.08
N LEU A 41 9.02 0.86 -5.26
CA LEU A 41 7.64 0.35 -5.37
C LEU A 41 7.46 -1.06 -4.78
N PHE A 42 8.50 -1.84 -4.63
CA PHE A 42 8.38 -3.23 -4.14
C PHE A 42 8.40 -3.37 -2.61
N ARG A 43 8.53 -2.26 -1.87
CA ARG A 43 8.58 -2.25 -0.40
C ARG A 43 7.58 -1.26 0.18
N GLY A 44 6.87 -1.70 1.22
CA GLY A 44 5.86 -0.91 1.91
C GLY A 44 4.47 -1.04 1.25
N ALA A 45 3.42 -1.08 2.06
CA ALA A 45 2.08 -1.41 1.60
C ALA A 45 1.50 -0.40 0.62
N SER A 46 1.62 0.91 0.88
CA SER A 46 1.16 1.95 -0.03
C SER A 46 1.93 1.97 -1.36
N ASN A 47 3.23 1.63 -1.33
CA ASN A 47 4.06 1.54 -2.52
C ASN A 47 3.72 0.30 -3.34
N ARG A 48 3.57 -0.85 -2.69
CA ARG A 48 3.29 -2.13 -3.35
C ARG A 48 1.93 -2.15 -4.03
N VAL A 49 0.93 -1.45 -3.53
CA VAL A 49 -0.36 -1.35 -4.25
C VAL A 49 -0.23 -0.57 -5.55
N LEU A 50 0.67 0.41 -5.65
CA LEU A 50 0.96 1.08 -6.91
C LEU A 50 1.53 0.10 -7.95
N LEU A 51 2.29 -0.88 -7.52
CA LEU A 51 2.83 -1.93 -8.38
C LEU A 51 1.80 -3.04 -8.64
N ALA A 52 1.10 -3.50 -7.60
CA ALA A 52 0.13 -4.59 -7.70
C ALA A 52 -1.05 -4.27 -8.62
N PHE A 53 -1.50 -3.02 -8.63
CA PHE A 53 -2.63 -2.55 -9.43
C PHE A 53 -2.20 -1.82 -10.72
N ALA A 54 -0.91 -1.80 -11.03
CA ALA A 54 -0.39 -1.29 -12.29
C ALA A 54 -0.72 -2.24 -13.46
N SER A 55 -0.50 -1.76 -14.68
CA SER A 55 -0.65 -2.60 -15.87
C SER A 55 0.32 -3.80 -15.85
N PRO A 56 -0.05 -4.93 -16.45
CA PRO A 56 0.85 -6.09 -16.57
C PRO A 56 2.19 -5.76 -17.24
N GLN A 57 2.17 -4.86 -18.22
CA GLN A 57 3.38 -4.40 -18.92
C GLN A 57 4.32 -3.65 -17.99
N PHE A 58 3.78 -2.73 -17.20
CA PHE A 58 4.57 -1.99 -16.20
C PHE A 58 5.14 -2.94 -15.15
N GLN A 59 4.35 -3.86 -14.61
CA GLN A 59 4.81 -4.85 -13.64
C GLN A 59 5.98 -5.68 -14.17
N SER A 60 5.85 -6.23 -15.38
CA SER A 60 6.89 -7.06 -16.00
C SER A 60 8.18 -6.27 -16.20
N SER A 61 8.08 -5.07 -16.75
CA SER A 61 9.21 -4.19 -16.96
C SER A 61 9.91 -3.81 -15.65
N TYR A 62 9.12 -3.48 -14.62
CA TYR A 62 9.64 -3.14 -13.31
C TYR A 62 10.35 -4.31 -12.64
N LEU A 63 9.73 -5.50 -12.61
CA LEU A 63 10.32 -6.70 -12.02
C LEU A 63 11.63 -7.10 -12.71
N ASN A 64 11.69 -6.96 -14.05
CA ASN A 64 12.90 -7.25 -14.81
C ASN A 64 14.04 -6.26 -14.51
N SER A 65 13.72 -5.04 -14.10
CA SER A 65 14.71 -4.01 -13.74
C SER A 65 15.30 -4.17 -12.35
N LEU A 66 14.68 -5.00 -11.49
CA LEU A 66 15.12 -5.18 -10.11
C LEU A 66 16.34 -6.10 -10.03
N GLU A 67 17.30 -5.70 -9.21
CA GLU A 67 18.45 -6.52 -8.81
C GLU A 67 18.10 -7.44 -7.65
N LEU A 68 17.13 -8.31 -7.86
CA LEU A 68 16.69 -9.34 -6.92
C LEU A 68 17.01 -10.72 -7.48
N SER A 69 17.13 -11.71 -6.63
CA SER A 69 17.22 -13.10 -7.04
C SER A 69 15.94 -13.56 -7.75
N GLU A 70 16.02 -14.62 -8.55
CA GLU A 70 14.83 -15.18 -9.21
C GLU A 70 13.77 -15.68 -8.21
N GLU A 71 14.21 -16.17 -7.03
CA GLU A 71 13.32 -16.58 -5.95
C GLU A 71 12.58 -15.37 -5.36
N GLU A 72 13.29 -14.28 -5.09
CA GLU A 72 12.70 -13.03 -4.58
C GLU A 72 11.72 -12.43 -5.58
N LYS A 73 12.06 -12.44 -6.87
CA LYS A 73 11.15 -11.95 -7.93
C LYS A 73 9.89 -12.81 -8.05
N THR A 74 10.03 -14.12 -7.92
CA THR A 74 8.90 -15.06 -7.95
C THR A 74 7.99 -14.83 -6.74
N GLN A 75 8.56 -14.69 -5.56
CA GLN A 75 7.80 -14.39 -4.35
C GLN A 75 7.07 -13.04 -4.47
N LEU A 76 7.75 -12.02 -4.96
CA LEU A 76 7.14 -10.71 -5.18
C LEU A 76 5.98 -10.78 -6.17
N LYS A 77 6.12 -11.53 -7.27
CA LYS A 77 5.02 -11.77 -8.22
C LYS A 77 3.79 -12.39 -7.57
N GLU A 78 3.98 -13.42 -6.76
CA GLU A 78 2.88 -14.08 -6.05
C GLU A 78 2.24 -13.15 -5.03
N ASP A 79 3.02 -12.36 -4.30
CA ASP A 79 2.51 -11.36 -3.36
C ASP A 79 1.66 -10.30 -4.07
N LEU A 80 2.12 -9.78 -5.20
CA LEU A 80 1.38 -8.79 -6.00
C LEU A 80 0.09 -9.36 -6.58
N LYS A 81 0.12 -10.60 -7.05
CA LYS A 81 -1.06 -11.33 -7.53
C LYS A 81 -2.08 -11.52 -6.42
N GLY A 82 -1.63 -11.93 -5.23
CA GLY A 82 -2.47 -12.04 -4.05
C GLY A 82 -3.09 -10.73 -3.63
N ALA A 83 -2.33 -9.64 -3.62
CA ALA A 83 -2.81 -8.30 -3.32
C ALA A 83 -3.91 -7.85 -4.30
N ARG A 84 -3.70 -8.09 -5.59
CA ARG A 84 -4.68 -7.76 -6.63
C ARG A 84 -5.98 -8.56 -6.48
N ALA A 85 -5.88 -9.84 -6.13
CA ALA A 85 -7.03 -10.71 -5.90
C ALA A 85 -7.84 -10.30 -4.67
N ARG A 86 -7.17 -9.89 -3.58
CA ARG A 86 -7.82 -9.44 -2.34
C ARG A 86 -8.37 -8.02 -2.41
N GLY A 87 -7.79 -7.16 -3.25
CA GLY A 87 -8.07 -5.74 -3.30
C GLY A 87 -7.24 -4.89 -2.33
N TYR A 88 -6.27 -5.48 -1.62
CA TYR A 88 -5.35 -4.81 -0.71
C TYR A 88 -4.05 -5.60 -0.52
N ASP A 89 -3.00 -4.93 -0.09
CA ASP A 89 -1.74 -5.58 0.26
C ASP A 89 -1.49 -5.54 1.76
N ILE A 90 -0.76 -6.53 2.26
CA ILE A 90 -0.30 -6.61 3.65
C ILE A 90 1.21 -6.72 3.65
N THR A 91 1.87 -5.90 4.46
CA THR A 91 3.32 -5.94 4.61
C THR A 91 3.73 -5.98 6.07
N HIS A 92 4.77 -6.78 6.34
CA HIS A 92 5.41 -6.88 7.63
C HIS A 92 6.87 -6.53 7.47
N ASN A 93 7.40 -5.63 8.30
CA ASN A 93 8.84 -5.31 8.35
C ASN A 93 9.50 -5.03 6.98
N ARG A 94 8.74 -4.56 5.97
CA ARG A 94 9.24 -4.43 4.59
C ARG A 94 10.00 -3.13 4.33
N LEU A 95 9.63 -2.07 4.99
CA LEU A 95 10.28 -0.76 4.86
C LEU A 95 10.83 -0.27 6.20
N THR A 96 10.11 -0.53 7.29
CA THR A 96 10.52 -0.23 8.66
C THR A 96 10.30 -1.46 9.53
N GLU A 97 11.36 -1.93 10.17
CA GLU A 97 11.29 -3.08 11.06
C GLU A 97 10.36 -2.83 12.25
N GLY A 98 9.60 -3.83 12.65
CA GLY A 98 8.63 -3.76 13.75
C GLY A 98 7.31 -3.07 13.38
N LEU A 99 7.06 -2.75 12.11
CA LEU A 99 5.81 -2.20 11.63
C LEU A 99 5.06 -3.15 10.69
N PHE A 100 3.76 -3.13 10.83
CA PHE A 100 2.78 -3.82 10.00
C PHE A 100 1.92 -2.78 9.28
N ALA A 101 1.60 -3.01 8.02
CA ALA A 101 0.75 -2.12 7.25
C ALA A 101 -0.15 -2.86 6.26
N VAL A 102 -1.32 -2.28 6.01
CA VAL A 102 -2.26 -2.70 4.97
C VAL A 102 -2.40 -1.57 3.97
N GLY A 103 -2.25 -1.88 2.68
CA GLY A 103 -2.30 -0.91 1.59
C GLY A 103 -3.53 -1.07 0.71
N PHE A 104 -4.04 0.05 0.22
CA PHE A 104 -5.23 0.12 -0.63
C PHE A 104 -4.98 1.02 -1.83
N PRO A 105 -5.46 0.66 -3.03
CA PRO A 105 -5.36 1.51 -4.21
C PRO A 105 -6.37 2.67 -4.18
N ILE A 106 -5.95 3.82 -4.67
CA ILE A 106 -6.78 5.00 -4.86
C ILE A 106 -6.88 5.30 -6.35
N TYR A 107 -8.11 5.42 -6.84
CA TYR A 107 -8.43 5.72 -8.23
C TYR A 107 -9.12 7.07 -8.36
N ASN A 108 -8.92 7.74 -9.49
CA ASN A 108 -9.67 8.94 -9.85
C ASN A 108 -10.99 8.61 -10.58
N SER A 109 -11.74 9.64 -10.99
CA SER A 109 -13.01 9.50 -11.72
C SER A 109 -12.87 8.84 -13.09
N ALA A 110 -11.67 8.84 -13.67
CA ALA A 110 -11.36 8.17 -14.94
C ALA A 110 -10.88 6.72 -14.74
N ASN A 111 -11.00 6.14 -13.53
CA ASN A 111 -10.51 4.82 -13.16
C ASN A 111 -8.99 4.64 -13.36
N GLN A 112 -8.23 5.72 -13.21
CA GLN A 112 -6.77 5.67 -13.21
C GLN A 112 -6.27 5.53 -11.78
N LEU A 113 -5.33 4.63 -11.57
CA LEU A 113 -4.61 4.46 -10.31
C LEU A 113 -3.74 5.70 -10.06
N VAL A 114 -4.07 6.50 -9.04
CA VAL A 114 -3.37 7.76 -8.78
C VAL A 114 -2.60 7.78 -7.48
N ALA A 115 -2.95 6.92 -6.52
CA ALA A 115 -2.27 6.88 -5.23
C ALA A 115 -2.38 5.50 -4.58
N GLY A 116 -1.49 5.27 -3.60
CA GLY A 116 -1.55 4.18 -2.65
C GLY A 116 -1.76 4.74 -1.25
N LEU A 117 -2.72 4.19 -0.53
CA LEU A 117 -2.99 4.49 0.86
C LEU A 117 -2.51 3.32 1.72
N SER A 118 -1.83 3.56 2.82
CA SER A 118 -1.61 2.52 3.82
C SER A 118 -2.04 2.98 5.21
N VAL A 119 -2.51 2.03 5.97
CA VAL A 119 -2.74 2.15 7.41
C VAL A 119 -1.88 1.12 8.12
N GLY A 120 -1.25 1.50 9.20
CA GLY A 120 -0.34 0.59 9.88
C GLY A 120 -0.03 0.99 11.31
N GLY A 121 0.71 0.16 11.97
CA GLY A 121 1.11 0.33 13.36
C GLY A 121 2.23 -0.62 13.75
N VAL A 122 2.47 -0.74 15.05
CA VAL A 122 3.40 -1.73 15.59
C VAL A 122 2.94 -3.12 15.18
N ASP A 123 3.89 -3.98 14.82
CA ASP A 123 3.60 -5.32 14.33
C ASP A 123 2.96 -6.19 15.40
N ASP A 124 1.66 -6.31 15.29
CA ASP A 124 0.77 -7.18 16.06
C ASP A 124 0.14 -8.24 15.14
N SER A 125 0.85 -8.58 14.06
CA SER A 125 0.37 -9.44 12.98
C SER A 125 0.04 -10.87 13.41
N GLU A 126 0.51 -11.30 14.57
CA GLU A 126 0.13 -12.58 15.19
C GLU A 126 -1.30 -12.55 15.77
N ARG A 127 -1.95 -11.37 15.81
CA ARG A 127 -3.31 -11.19 16.31
C ARG A 127 -4.29 -10.95 15.17
N PRO A 128 -5.03 -11.98 14.73
CA PRO A 128 -5.95 -11.87 13.59
C PRO A 128 -7.02 -10.77 13.76
N ASP A 129 -7.48 -10.54 15.00
CA ASP A 129 -8.44 -9.50 15.32
C ASP A 129 -7.90 -8.08 15.07
N VAL A 130 -6.61 -7.87 15.32
CA VAL A 130 -5.94 -6.60 15.07
C VAL A 130 -5.75 -6.39 13.56
N VAL A 131 -5.31 -7.41 12.85
CA VAL A 131 -5.14 -7.38 11.40
C VAL A 131 -6.46 -7.04 10.70
N GLU A 132 -7.53 -7.72 11.06
CA GLU A 132 -8.86 -7.48 10.50
C GLU A 132 -9.34 -6.04 10.76
N LYS A 133 -9.08 -5.51 11.96
CA LYS A 133 -9.40 -4.12 12.28
C LYS A 133 -8.66 -3.13 11.37
N TYR A 134 -7.37 -3.35 11.09
CA TYR A 134 -6.61 -2.51 10.17
C TYR A 134 -7.16 -2.61 8.74
N ILE A 135 -7.54 -3.81 8.30
CA ILE A 135 -8.14 -4.01 6.97
C ILE A 135 -9.45 -3.22 6.86
N GLN A 136 -10.33 -3.34 7.84
CA GLN A 136 -11.62 -2.64 7.84
C GLN A 136 -11.47 -1.12 7.86
N GLN A 137 -10.62 -0.60 8.75
CA GLN A 137 -10.39 0.85 8.86
C GLN A 137 -9.71 1.42 7.60
N GLY A 138 -8.72 0.73 7.07
CA GLY A 138 -8.05 1.13 5.84
C GLY A 138 -8.98 1.10 4.64
N ARG A 139 -9.82 0.08 4.53
CA ARG A 139 -10.84 -0.03 3.47
C ARG A 139 -11.83 1.12 3.54
N GLN A 140 -12.35 1.42 4.72
CA GLN A 140 -13.29 2.52 4.91
C GLN A 140 -12.68 3.84 4.47
N LEU A 141 -11.46 4.14 4.87
CA LEU A 141 -10.76 5.36 4.48
C LEU A 141 -10.48 5.39 2.96
N ALA A 142 -10.07 4.28 2.36
CA ALA A 142 -9.85 4.18 0.93
C ALA A 142 -11.14 4.43 0.14
N VAL A 143 -12.26 3.86 0.58
CA VAL A 143 -13.59 4.10 -0.02
C VAL A 143 -13.95 5.58 0.04
N GLU A 144 -13.80 6.22 1.20
CA GLU A 144 -14.07 7.66 1.36
C GLU A 144 -13.24 8.51 0.41
N ILE A 145 -11.94 8.27 0.34
CA ILE A 145 -11.04 9.02 -0.56
C ILE A 145 -11.44 8.78 -2.02
N ASN A 146 -11.67 7.54 -2.41
CA ASN A 146 -12.11 7.23 -3.78
C ASN A 146 -13.43 7.92 -4.14
N ASN A 147 -14.39 7.94 -3.25
CA ASN A 147 -15.66 8.63 -3.46
C ASN A 147 -15.46 10.15 -3.64
N GLN A 148 -14.63 10.77 -2.83
CA GLN A 148 -14.28 12.20 -2.95
C GLN A 148 -13.54 12.50 -4.26
N MET A 149 -12.77 11.56 -4.78
CA MET A 149 -12.12 11.64 -6.09
C MET A 149 -13.08 11.40 -7.27
N GLY A 150 -14.34 11.09 -7.01
CA GLY A 150 -15.33 10.74 -8.03
C GLY A 150 -15.14 9.33 -8.61
N SER A 151 -14.36 8.48 -7.97
CA SER A 151 -14.14 7.10 -8.39
C SER A 151 -15.29 6.19 -7.97
N ASN A 152 -15.66 5.25 -8.82
CA ASN A 152 -16.60 4.18 -8.51
C ASN A 152 -15.93 2.82 -8.34
N TYR A 153 -14.61 2.78 -8.18
CA TYR A 153 -13.84 1.55 -8.11
C TYR A 153 -14.36 0.60 -7.02
N TYR A 154 -14.48 1.09 -5.79
CA TYR A 154 -14.90 0.25 -4.67
C TYR A 154 -16.37 -0.18 -4.72
N SER A 155 -17.25 0.60 -5.33
CA SER A 155 -18.64 0.17 -5.54
C SER A 155 -18.75 -0.95 -6.57
N ARG A 156 -17.86 -1.01 -7.56
CA ARG A 156 -17.84 -2.06 -8.58
C ARG A 156 -17.34 -3.42 -8.05
N ILE A 157 -16.46 -3.43 -7.08
CA ILE A 157 -15.89 -4.68 -6.54
C ILE A 157 -16.68 -5.22 -5.33
N SER A 158 -17.72 -4.51 -4.90
CA SER A 158 -18.63 -4.93 -3.83
C SER A 158 -19.78 -5.80 -4.33
N ASP A 159 -19.95 -5.88 -5.63
CA ASP A 159 -20.90 -6.73 -6.33
C ASP A 159 -20.26 -8.07 -6.76
#